data_78ffc162645577492365afd1c695c4b2
#
_entry.id   78ffc162645577492365afd1c695c4b2
#
_cell.length_a   1.000
_cell.length_b   1.000
_cell.length_c   1.000
_cell.angle_alpha   90.00
_cell.angle_beta   90.00
_cell.angle_gamma   90.00
#
_symmetry.space_group_name_H-M   'P 1'
#
loop_
_entity.id
_entity.type
_entity.pdbx_description
1 polymer ?
#
loop_
_entity_poly.entity_id
_entity_poly.type
_entity_poly.pdbx_seq_one_letter_code
_entity_poly.pdbx_strand_id
1 'polypeptide(L)' 'MTRDTRIALFLIGELVAALRANEPDAFRNLLSEGMQELGVTEVEELLLDWLYSFLTAEEQDRLTGWHLGVSL' A
#
# COMPACT_ATOMS: atom_id res chain seq x y z
N MET A 1 -9.84 1.92 19.21
CA MET A 1 -9.44 1.65 17.82
C MET A 1 -10.54 0.84 17.12
N THR A 2 -11.00 1.28 15.97
CA THR A 2 -12.05 0.58 15.23
C THR A 2 -11.47 -0.62 14.48
N ARG A 3 -12.34 -1.53 14.05
CA ARG A 3 -11.95 -2.66 13.22
C ARG A 3 -11.26 -2.20 11.94
N ASP A 4 -11.81 -1.17 11.31
CA ASP A 4 -11.26 -0.64 10.06
C ASP A 4 -9.85 -0.09 10.25
N THR A 5 -9.60 0.57 11.38
CA THR A 5 -8.27 1.08 11.71
C THR A 5 -7.27 -0.06 11.88
N ARG A 6 -7.67 -1.15 12.52
CA ARG A 6 -6.81 -2.34 12.68
C ARG A 6 -6.45 -2.95 11.33
N ILE A 7 -7.44 -3.11 10.46
CA ILE A 7 -7.23 -3.65 9.12
C ILE A 7 -6.28 -2.72 8.33
N ALA A 8 -6.50 -1.40 8.44
CA ALA A 8 -5.66 -0.42 7.76
C ALA A 8 -4.21 -0.48 8.22
N LEU A 9 -3.96 -0.56 9.51
CA LEU A 9 -2.61 -0.65 10.06
C LEU A 9 -1.91 -1.94 9.66
N PHE A 10 -2.64 -3.06 9.69
CA PHE A 10 -2.12 -4.34 9.25
C PHE A 10 -1.76 -4.30 7.77
N LEU A 11 -2.65 -3.75 6.95
CA LEU A 11 -2.44 -3.62 5.51
C LEU A 11 -1.20 -2.78 5.20
N ILE A 12 -1.03 -1.65 5.88
CA ILE A 12 0.14 -0.78 5.70
C ILE A 12 1.41 -1.56 6.01
N GLY A 13 1.44 -2.30 7.11
CA GLY A 13 2.60 -3.11 7.49
C GLY A 13 2.96 -4.14 6.43
N GLU A 14 1.97 -4.83 5.89
CA GLU A 14 2.17 -5.83 4.85
C GLU A 14 2.62 -5.19 3.52
N LEU A 15 2.04 -4.05 3.17
CA LEU A 15 2.42 -3.33 1.96
C LEU A 15 3.88 -2.84 2.03
N VAL A 16 4.29 -2.32 3.18
CA VAL A 16 5.67 -1.88 3.38
C VAL A 16 6.62 -3.08 3.27
N ALA A 17 6.26 -4.21 3.87
CA ALA A 17 7.08 -5.43 3.79
C ALA A 17 7.24 -5.90 2.34
N ALA A 18 6.15 -5.92 1.56
CA ALA A 18 6.20 -6.32 0.16
C ALA A 18 7.06 -5.36 -0.67
N LEU A 19 6.95 -4.06 -0.40
CA LEU A 19 7.74 -3.05 -1.10
C LEU A 19 9.24 -3.21 -0.80
N ARG A 20 9.59 -3.43 0.46
CA ARG A 20 10.99 -3.64 0.88
C ARG A 20 11.57 -4.92 0.34
N ALA A 21 10.74 -5.95 0.24
CA ALA A 21 11.14 -7.24 -0.35
C ALA A 21 11.18 -7.20 -1.88
N ASN A 22 10.77 -6.10 -2.49
CA ASN A 22 10.70 -5.92 -3.93
C ASN A 22 9.80 -6.98 -4.59
N GLU A 23 8.60 -7.15 -4.03
CA GLU A 23 7.61 -8.11 -4.51
C GLU A 23 6.36 -7.39 -5.02
N PRO A 24 6.37 -6.92 -6.30
CA PRO A 24 5.25 -6.14 -6.83
C PRO A 24 3.93 -6.92 -6.90
N ASP A 25 4.00 -8.23 -7.17
CA ASP A 25 2.80 -9.06 -7.24
C ASP A 25 2.13 -9.19 -5.87
N ALA A 26 2.94 -9.39 -4.82
CA ALA A 26 2.42 -9.45 -3.45
C ALA A 26 1.82 -8.11 -3.04
N PHE A 27 2.47 -7.02 -3.38
CA PHE A 27 1.98 -5.67 -3.12
C PHE A 27 0.62 -5.44 -3.79
N ARG A 28 0.51 -5.82 -5.05
CA ARG A 28 -0.72 -5.68 -5.83
C ARG A 28 -1.85 -6.51 -5.25
N ASN A 29 -1.57 -7.75 -4.84
CA ASN A 29 -2.55 -8.62 -4.22
C ASN A 29 -3.07 -8.04 -2.89
N LEU A 30 -2.16 -7.48 -2.09
CA LEU A 30 -2.52 -6.83 -0.83
C LEU A 30 -3.41 -5.61 -1.06
N LEU A 31 -3.12 -4.82 -2.10
CA LEU A 31 -3.96 -3.69 -2.48
C LEU A 31 -5.37 -4.14 -2.86
N SER A 32 -5.46 -5.21 -3.65
CA SER A 32 -6.76 -5.75 -4.06
C SER A 32 -7.56 -6.21 -2.85
N GLU A 33 -6.95 -6.91 -1.92
CA GLU A 33 -7.60 -7.33 -0.70
C GLU A 33 -8.05 -6.14 0.14
N GLY A 34 -7.20 -5.13 0.26
CA GLY A 34 -7.54 -3.92 1.00
C GLY A 34 -8.72 -3.18 0.38
N MET A 35 -8.77 -3.12 -0.95
CA MET A 35 -9.88 -2.49 -1.65
C MET A 35 -11.20 -3.22 -1.43
N GLN A 36 -11.15 -4.55 -1.32
CA GLN A 36 -12.34 -5.34 -1.02
C GLN A 36 -12.83 -5.14 0.41
N GLU A 37 -11.89 -5.00 1.36
CA GLU A 37 -12.23 -4.87 2.78
C GLU A 37 -12.62 -3.44 3.17
N LEU A 38 -11.89 -2.44 2.66
CA LEU A 38 -12.02 -1.04 3.06
C LEU A 38 -12.64 -0.14 2.00
N GLY A 39 -12.64 -0.56 0.74
CA GLY A 39 -13.07 0.27 -0.37
C GLY A 39 -11.92 1.01 -1.02
N VAL A 40 -12.12 1.40 -2.29
CA VAL A 40 -11.06 2.01 -3.11
C VAL A 40 -10.62 3.36 -2.53
N THR A 41 -11.58 4.21 -2.16
CA THR A 41 -11.28 5.55 -1.63
C THR A 41 -10.46 5.47 -0.35
N GLU A 42 -10.83 4.57 0.55
CA GLU A 42 -10.12 4.38 1.82
C GLU A 42 -8.68 3.93 1.59
N VAL A 43 -8.47 3.00 0.68
CA VAL A 43 -7.14 2.50 0.35
C VAL A 43 -6.29 3.60 -0.28
N GLU A 44 -6.86 4.40 -1.18
CA GLU A 44 -6.15 5.52 -1.79
C GLU A 44 -5.69 6.53 -0.73
N GLU A 45 -6.56 6.87 0.21
CA GLU A 45 -6.20 7.77 1.30
C GLU A 45 -5.09 7.19 2.18
N LEU A 46 -5.16 5.89 2.47
CA LEU A 46 -4.12 5.21 3.25
C LEU A 46 -2.77 5.27 2.53
N LEU A 47 -2.76 5.06 1.23
CA LEU A 47 -1.52 5.11 0.45
C LEU A 47 -0.91 6.50 0.46
N LEU A 48 -1.73 7.52 0.22
CA LEU A 48 -1.24 8.88 0.10
C LEU A 48 -0.87 9.51 1.45
N ASP A 49 -1.72 9.31 2.47
CA ASP A 49 -1.55 10.00 3.74
C ASP A 49 -0.68 9.23 4.74
N TRP A 50 -0.73 7.90 4.69
CA TRP A 50 -0.08 7.06 5.71
C TRP A 50 1.12 6.30 5.16
N LEU A 51 0.94 5.57 4.06
CA LEU A 51 2.01 4.72 3.54
C LEU A 51 3.23 5.54 3.16
N TYR A 52 3.05 6.62 2.44
CA TYR A 52 4.17 7.48 2.02
C TYR A 52 4.94 8.04 3.21
N SER A 53 4.25 8.32 4.31
CA SER A 53 4.89 8.84 5.52
C SER A 53 5.85 7.85 6.17
N PHE A 54 5.63 6.55 5.97
CA PHE A 54 6.47 5.49 6.53
C PHE A 54 7.61 5.07 5.61
N LEU A 55 7.62 5.54 4.38
CA LEU A 55 8.59 5.10 3.38
C LEU A 55 9.78 6.06 3.31
N THR A 56 10.96 5.49 3.05
CA THR A 56 12.14 6.29 2.68
C THR A 56 11.95 6.85 1.27
N ALA A 57 12.80 7.81 0.88
CA ALA A 57 12.76 8.38 -0.47
C ALA A 57 12.92 7.30 -1.54
N GLU A 58 13.82 6.34 -1.32
CA GLU A 58 14.03 5.22 -2.25
C GLU A 58 12.80 4.34 -2.38
N GLU A 59 12.15 4.06 -1.26
CA GLU A 59 10.93 3.26 -1.24
C GLU A 59 9.77 3.98 -1.94
N GLN A 60 9.66 5.29 -1.74
CA GLN A 60 8.67 6.11 -2.44
C GLN A 60 8.89 6.10 -3.94
N ASP A 61 10.14 6.21 -4.39
CA ASP A 61 10.49 6.14 -5.80
C ASP A 61 10.14 4.77 -6.39
N ARG A 62 10.40 3.70 -5.65
CA ARG A 62 10.06 2.35 -6.08
C ARG A 62 8.56 2.19 -6.26
N LEU A 63 7.79 2.66 -5.30
CA LEU A 63 6.33 2.61 -5.36
C LEU A 63 5.79 3.39 -6.55
N THR A 64 6.33 4.58 -6.78
CA THR A 64 5.95 5.41 -7.93
C THR A 64 6.27 4.68 -9.23
N GLY A 65 7.44 4.05 -9.31
CA GLY A 65 7.83 3.27 -10.48
C GLY A 65 6.89 2.11 -10.75
N TRP A 66 6.48 1.39 -9.70
CA TRP A 66 5.52 0.30 -9.84
C TRP A 66 4.17 0.79 -10.33
N HIS A 67 3.70 1.90 -9.80
CA HIS A 67 2.42 2.47 -10.19
C HIS A 67 2.43 2.91 -11.65
N LEU A 68 3.47 3.63 -12.08
CA LEU A 68 3.62 4.08 -13.46
C LEU A 68 3.81 2.90 -14.41
N GLY A 69 4.59 1.89 -13.99
CA GLY A 69 4.81 0.70 -14.79
C GLY A 69 3.51 -0.07 -15.04
N VAL A 70 2.61 -0.09 -14.07
CA VAL A 70 1.31 -0.75 -14.21
C VAL A 70 0.40 0.04 -15.16
N SER A 71 0.55 1.35 -15.17
CA SER A 71 -0.27 2.23 -16.03
C SER A 71 0.13 2.16 -17.50
N LEU A 72 1.34 1.73 -17.75
CA LEU A 72 1.85 1.59 -19.12
C LEU A 72 1.46 0.25 -19.71
#